data_4069bbcfc5350f99ba1134945d784d03
#
_entry.id   4069bbcfc5350f99ba1134945d784d03
#
_cell.length_a   1.000
_cell.length_b   1.000
_cell.length_c   1.000
_cell.angle_alpha   90.00
_cell.angle_beta   90.00
_cell.angle_gamma   90.00
#
_symmetry.space_group_name_H-M   'P 1'
#
loop_
_entity.id
_entity.type
_entity.pdbx_description
1 polymer ?
#
loop_
_entity_poly.entity_id
_entity_poly.type
_entity_poly.pdbx_seq_one_letter_code
_entity_poly.pdbx_strand_id
1 'polypeptide(L)'
;MADIYMHSKLAEEVVSKIDYDFDKKIVFLAAQGPDPMYYNFFGKDQKEYRRCADEIHRKDTDKFFINMVEYVKKNLNKDTFSFLTGFICHYALDVKIHPYIYYNVGRYDENDSKTHSYRGLHLKFERSIDALLIEKDLGIKHSKIKLHKKYYPLKFSPLSTMNVMDYALKETYGVEHGGVMYLISTVSMYKNLKRFMKDPYGIKKLIFKFIDLFNKKTDMFYQDISFYNHLEKYDFHNLAKKPWNHPVTNEEYNYSVIDLYDQAVIMASDIIGEVSEYLFDDKPVDLSKIFLNISYNTGLNCDQPEPMKYFNIYRK
;
A
#
# COMPACT_ATOMS: atom_id res chain seq x y z
N MET A 1 -4.54 1.21 2.00
CA MET A 1 -3.08 1.17 2.20
C MET A 1 -2.79 0.40 3.47
N ALA A 2 -2.35 -0.87 3.39
CA ALA A 2 -1.68 -1.48 4.54
C ALA A 2 -0.50 -0.57 4.90
N ASP A 3 -0.13 -0.48 6.19
CA ASP A 3 0.88 0.53 6.54
C ASP A 3 2.30 0.04 6.24
N ILE A 4 3.25 0.93 6.31
CA ILE A 4 4.62 0.85 5.83
C ILE A 4 5.39 -0.38 6.33
N TYR A 5 5.16 -0.78 7.58
CA TYR A 5 5.88 -1.89 8.17
C TYR A 5 5.46 -3.22 7.55
N MET A 6 4.16 -3.45 7.40
CA MET A 6 3.63 -4.70 6.89
C MET A 6 4.02 -4.94 5.43
N HIS A 7 3.95 -3.89 4.59
CA HIS A 7 4.43 -3.96 3.20
C HIS A 7 5.92 -4.29 3.11
N SER A 8 6.74 -3.60 3.88
CA SER A 8 8.19 -3.83 3.88
C SER A 8 8.55 -5.20 4.44
N LYS A 9 7.83 -5.69 5.46
CA LYS A 9 8.00 -7.01 6.03
C LYS A 9 7.68 -8.10 5.01
N LEU A 10 6.55 -7.98 4.30
CA LEU A 10 6.18 -8.94 3.27
C LEU A 10 7.24 -8.98 2.16
N ALA A 11 7.67 -7.83 1.67
CA ALA A 11 8.68 -7.76 0.63
C ALA A 11 10.03 -8.34 1.11
N GLU A 12 10.46 -8.09 2.36
CA GLU A 12 11.66 -8.70 2.94
C GLU A 12 11.55 -10.23 3.00
N GLU A 13 10.38 -10.76 3.38
CA GLU A 13 10.14 -12.20 3.45
C GLU A 13 10.16 -12.84 2.06
N VAL A 14 9.47 -12.24 1.09
CA VAL A 14 9.41 -12.76 -0.29
C VAL A 14 10.80 -12.79 -0.92
N VAL A 15 11.56 -11.67 -0.89
CA VAL A 15 12.89 -11.63 -1.50
C VAL A 15 13.91 -12.52 -0.79
N SER A 16 13.68 -12.87 0.48
CA SER A 16 14.54 -13.82 1.20
C SER A 16 14.43 -15.25 0.70
N LYS A 17 13.37 -15.58 -0.02
CA LYS A 17 13.10 -16.92 -0.57
C LYS A 17 13.56 -17.05 -2.04
N ILE A 18 14.00 -15.97 -2.67
CA ILE A 18 14.38 -15.91 -4.08
C ILE A 18 15.91 -15.76 -4.16
N ASP A 19 16.56 -16.62 -4.93
CA ASP A 19 18.01 -16.57 -5.17
C ASP A 19 18.36 -15.49 -6.19
N TYR A 20 18.34 -14.24 -5.73
CA TYR A 20 18.75 -13.07 -6.51
C TYR A 20 19.30 -11.98 -5.60
N ASP A 21 20.32 -11.25 -6.06
CA ASP A 21 20.93 -10.16 -5.30
C ASP A 21 20.12 -8.86 -5.41
N PHE A 22 19.01 -8.78 -4.70
CA PHE A 22 18.14 -7.59 -4.68
C PHE A 22 18.81 -6.39 -4.00
N ASP A 23 18.54 -5.17 -4.50
CA ASP A 23 18.73 -3.96 -3.69
C ASP A 23 17.55 -3.81 -2.73
N LYS A 24 17.75 -4.25 -1.48
CA LYS A 24 16.69 -4.21 -0.44
C LYS A 24 16.14 -2.81 -0.18
N LYS A 25 16.91 -1.74 -0.43
CA LYS A 25 16.43 -0.37 -0.24
C LYS A 25 15.40 0.00 -1.32
N ILE A 26 15.66 -0.44 -2.55
CA ILE A 26 14.72 -0.25 -3.67
C ILE A 26 13.49 -1.13 -3.47
N VAL A 27 13.66 -2.39 -3.04
CA VAL A 27 12.54 -3.28 -2.70
C VAL A 27 11.63 -2.63 -1.65
N PHE A 28 12.17 -2.09 -0.57
CA PHE A 28 11.37 -1.45 0.48
C PHE A 28 10.68 -0.17 0.03
N LEU A 29 11.32 0.62 -0.83
CA LEU A 29 10.69 1.79 -1.44
C LEU A 29 9.52 1.36 -2.33
N ALA A 30 9.74 0.37 -3.20
CA ALA A 30 8.75 -0.13 -4.15
C ALA A 30 7.62 -0.91 -3.47
N ALA A 31 7.88 -1.53 -2.32
CA ALA A 31 6.86 -2.17 -1.49
C ALA A 31 5.80 -1.21 -0.96
N GLN A 32 6.02 0.10 -1.07
CA GLN A 32 4.98 1.09 -0.79
C GLN A 32 4.09 1.36 -2.03
N GLY A 33 4.35 0.74 -3.17
CA GLY A 33 3.55 0.84 -4.38
C GLY A 33 3.22 2.29 -4.79
N PRO A 34 1.95 2.60 -5.07
CA PRO A 34 1.49 3.95 -5.40
C PRO A 34 1.26 4.84 -4.17
N ASP A 35 1.30 4.32 -2.96
CA ASP A 35 0.98 5.02 -1.71
C ASP A 35 1.77 6.30 -1.46
N PRO A 36 3.07 6.40 -1.85
CA PRO A 36 3.79 7.66 -1.75
C PRO A 36 3.04 8.84 -2.37
N MET A 37 2.23 8.62 -3.40
CA MET A 37 1.49 9.67 -4.09
C MET A 37 0.41 10.32 -3.21
N TYR A 38 -0.10 9.63 -2.19
CA TYR A 38 -1.01 10.20 -1.19
C TYR A 38 -0.31 11.14 -0.20
N TYR A 39 1.03 11.09 -0.08
CA TYR A 39 1.80 11.90 0.87
C TYR A 39 2.14 13.32 0.36
N ASN A 40 1.70 13.70 -0.82
CA ASN A 40 1.92 15.04 -1.36
C ASN A 40 0.85 16.03 -0.84
N PHE A 41 0.79 16.24 0.46
CA PHE A 41 -0.28 16.97 1.16
C PHE A 41 -0.37 18.47 0.82
N PHE A 42 0.70 19.09 0.34
CA PHE A 42 0.79 20.54 0.17
C PHE A 42 1.17 20.98 -1.25
N GLY A 43 1.20 20.05 -2.20
CA GLY A 43 1.52 20.36 -3.60
C GLY A 43 0.33 20.96 -4.36
N LYS A 44 0.59 21.81 -5.36
CA LYS A 44 -0.46 22.35 -6.25
C LYS A 44 -1.20 21.24 -6.99
N ASP A 45 -0.50 20.16 -7.31
CA ASP A 45 -0.99 19.05 -8.13
C ASP A 45 -1.46 17.85 -7.29
N GLN A 46 -1.78 18.07 -6.00
CA GLN A 46 -2.20 17.03 -5.06
C GLN A 46 -3.34 16.15 -5.61
N LYS A 47 -4.32 16.77 -6.30
CA LYS A 47 -5.47 16.03 -6.86
C LYS A 47 -5.04 15.07 -7.97
N GLU A 48 -4.07 15.46 -8.80
CA GLU A 48 -3.56 14.63 -9.87
C GLU A 48 -2.76 13.44 -9.34
N TYR A 49 -1.91 13.66 -8.34
CA TYR A 49 -1.16 12.59 -7.67
C TYR A 49 -2.10 11.56 -7.04
N ARG A 50 -3.13 12.03 -6.33
CA ARG A 50 -4.16 11.14 -5.76
C ARG A 50 -4.92 10.38 -6.84
N ARG A 51 -5.30 11.06 -7.94
CA ARG A 51 -5.97 10.42 -9.07
C ARG A 51 -5.12 9.28 -9.64
N CYS A 52 -3.83 9.52 -9.87
CA CYS A 52 -2.92 8.49 -10.35
C CYS A 52 -2.81 7.31 -9.38
N ALA A 53 -2.65 7.58 -8.08
CA ALA A 53 -2.64 6.52 -7.07
C ALA A 53 -3.94 5.71 -7.08
N ASP A 54 -5.09 6.39 -7.12
CA ASP A 54 -6.40 5.76 -7.18
C ASP A 54 -6.60 4.93 -8.45
N GLU A 55 -6.08 5.38 -9.61
CA GLU A 55 -6.16 4.63 -10.87
C GLU A 55 -5.31 3.35 -10.79
N ILE A 56 -4.09 3.41 -10.28
CA ILE A 56 -3.24 2.23 -10.10
C ILE A 56 -3.93 1.19 -9.19
N HIS A 57 -4.71 1.63 -8.18
CA HIS A 57 -5.39 0.69 -7.28
C HIS A 57 -6.63 0.02 -7.87
N ARG A 58 -7.25 0.56 -8.94
CA ARG A 58 -8.60 0.13 -9.33
C ARG A 58 -8.94 0.18 -10.82
N LYS A 59 -7.97 0.44 -11.67
CA LYS A 59 -8.24 0.58 -13.10
C LYS A 59 -7.06 0.08 -13.91
N ASP A 60 -7.32 -0.79 -14.91
CA ASP A 60 -6.31 -1.31 -15.82
C ASP A 60 -5.04 -1.83 -15.09
N THR A 61 -5.23 -2.48 -13.94
CA THR A 61 -4.14 -2.93 -13.07
C THR A 61 -3.26 -3.98 -13.74
N ASP A 62 -3.84 -4.82 -14.58
CA ASP A 62 -3.17 -5.77 -15.45
C ASP A 62 -2.23 -5.07 -16.44
N LYS A 63 -2.75 -4.09 -17.17
CA LYS A 63 -1.97 -3.33 -18.17
C LYS A 63 -0.83 -2.57 -17.50
N PHE A 64 -1.06 -2.01 -16.31
CA PHE A 64 -0.03 -1.31 -15.58
C PHE A 64 1.15 -2.23 -15.25
N PHE A 65 0.90 -3.44 -14.73
CA PHE A 65 1.97 -4.40 -14.47
C PHE A 65 2.61 -4.95 -15.74
N ILE A 66 1.83 -5.26 -16.77
CA ILE A 66 2.36 -5.71 -18.07
C ILE A 66 3.34 -4.67 -18.62
N ASN A 67 2.98 -3.39 -18.61
CA ASN A 67 3.85 -2.31 -19.05
C ASN A 67 5.10 -2.17 -18.17
N MET A 68 4.99 -2.36 -16.84
CA MET A 68 6.16 -2.39 -15.96
C MET A 68 7.11 -3.54 -16.34
N VAL A 69 6.59 -4.76 -16.52
CA VAL A 69 7.39 -5.94 -16.88
C VAL A 69 8.05 -5.77 -18.23
N GLU A 70 7.33 -5.28 -19.23
CA GLU A 70 7.87 -5.02 -20.58
C GLU A 70 8.99 -3.98 -20.57
N TYR A 71 8.85 -2.92 -19.75
CA TYR A 71 9.93 -1.95 -19.59
C TYR A 71 11.15 -2.59 -18.92
N VAL A 72 10.92 -3.35 -17.85
CA VAL A 72 11.99 -4.02 -17.09
C VAL A 72 12.71 -5.02 -17.97
N LYS A 73 12.01 -5.80 -18.81
CA LYS A 73 12.65 -6.74 -19.77
C LYS A 73 13.64 -6.05 -20.70
N LYS A 74 13.28 -4.87 -21.21
CA LYS A 74 14.14 -4.07 -22.10
C LYS A 74 15.30 -3.38 -21.38
N ASN A 75 15.16 -3.17 -20.07
CA ASN A 75 16.10 -2.41 -19.25
C ASN A 75 16.48 -3.19 -17.98
N LEU A 76 16.64 -4.51 -18.12
CA LEU A 76 16.85 -5.42 -17.01
C LEU A 76 18.18 -5.13 -16.30
N ASN A 77 18.07 -4.79 -15.03
CA ASN A 77 19.20 -4.62 -14.12
C ASN A 77 18.72 -4.79 -12.66
N LYS A 78 19.64 -4.78 -11.72
CA LYS A 78 19.35 -4.97 -10.30
C LYS A 78 18.29 -4.01 -9.77
N ASP A 79 18.36 -2.74 -10.13
CA ASP A 79 17.44 -1.71 -9.63
C ASP A 79 16.02 -1.91 -10.17
N THR A 80 15.89 -2.12 -11.50
CA THR A 80 14.58 -2.23 -12.14
C THR A 80 13.86 -3.51 -11.72
N PHE A 81 14.57 -4.62 -11.55
CA PHE A 81 13.97 -5.86 -11.06
C PHE A 81 13.64 -5.78 -9.57
N SER A 82 14.50 -5.17 -8.74
CA SER A 82 14.19 -4.93 -7.33
C SER A 82 12.95 -4.05 -7.15
N PHE A 83 12.78 -3.06 -8.04
CA PHE A 83 11.62 -2.18 -8.02
C PHE A 83 10.33 -2.91 -8.39
N LEU A 84 10.32 -3.65 -9.50
CA LEU A 84 9.20 -4.45 -9.93
C LEU A 84 8.78 -5.45 -8.84
N THR A 85 9.75 -6.17 -8.28
CA THR A 85 9.52 -7.15 -7.21
C THR A 85 8.84 -6.51 -5.98
N GLY A 86 9.34 -5.36 -5.52
CA GLY A 86 8.74 -4.65 -4.40
C GLY A 86 7.30 -4.19 -4.72
N PHE A 87 7.06 -3.72 -5.95
CA PHE A 87 5.74 -3.26 -6.37
C PHE A 87 4.71 -4.41 -6.47
N ILE A 88 5.13 -5.60 -6.93
CA ILE A 88 4.33 -6.82 -6.91
C ILE A 88 3.98 -7.23 -5.48
N CYS A 89 4.93 -7.10 -4.55
CA CYS A 89 4.67 -7.37 -3.12
C CYS A 89 3.61 -6.44 -2.54
N HIS A 90 3.62 -5.15 -2.90
CA HIS A 90 2.57 -4.20 -2.51
C HIS A 90 1.20 -4.66 -3.01
N TYR A 91 1.10 -4.92 -4.32
CA TYR A 91 -0.13 -5.38 -4.96
C TYR A 91 -0.72 -6.61 -4.28
N ALA A 92 0.09 -7.64 -4.07
CA ALA A 92 -0.36 -8.88 -3.47
C ALA A 92 -0.91 -8.68 -2.05
N LEU A 93 -0.26 -7.82 -1.24
CA LEU A 93 -0.72 -7.52 0.11
C LEU A 93 -2.06 -6.79 0.10
N ASP A 94 -2.17 -5.74 -0.69
CA ASP A 94 -3.38 -4.93 -0.74
C ASP A 94 -4.59 -5.73 -1.23
N VAL A 95 -4.44 -6.52 -2.31
CA VAL A 95 -5.49 -7.40 -2.82
C VAL A 95 -6.05 -8.33 -1.75
N LYS A 96 -5.19 -8.82 -0.84
CA LYS A 96 -5.60 -9.77 0.20
C LYS A 96 -6.17 -9.08 1.44
N ILE A 97 -5.60 -7.96 1.87
CA ILE A 97 -5.93 -7.37 3.17
C ILE A 97 -7.02 -6.31 3.12
N HIS A 98 -7.14 -5.55 2.03
CA HIS A 98 -8.10 -4.43 1.95
C HIS A 98 -9.55 -4.84 2.10
N PRO A 99 -10.04 -5.99 1.58
CA PRO A 99 -11.42 -6.41 1.85
C PRO A 99 -11.72 -6.51 3.35
N TYR A 100 -10.80 -7.06 4.16
CA TYR A 100 -10.94 -7.11 5.62
C TYR A 100 -10.93 -5.70 6.24
N ILE A 101 -10.03 -4.83 5.79
CA ILE A 101 -9.95 -3.45 6.29
C ILE A 101 -11.26 -2.72 5.99
N TYR A 102 -11.73 -2.71 4.73
CA TYR A 102 -12.96 -2.02 4.35
C TYR A 102 -14.20 -2.56 5.07
N TYR A 103 -14.27 -3.86 5.31
CA TYR A 103 -15.35 -4.42 6.12
C TYR A 103 -15.44 -3.76 7.50
N ASN A 104 -14.29 -3.51 8.13
CA ASN A 104 -14.21 -2.95 9.48
C ASN A 104 -14.30 -1.42 9.55
N VAL A 105 -14.02 -0.71 8.45
CA VAL A 105 -13.93 0.77 8.46
C VAL A 105 -14.92 1.48 7.57
N GLY A 106 -15.56 0.76 6.63
CA GLY A 106 -16.39 1.35 5.59
C GLY A 106 -15.58 2.16 4.57
N ARG A 107 -16.29 2.80 3.65
CA ARG A 107 -15.70 3.68 2.65
C ARG A 107 -16.21 5.10 2.85
N TYR A 108 -15.30 6.04 3.10
CA TYR A 108 -15.62 7.46 3.18
C TYR A 108 -15.89 8.04 1.78
N ASP A 109 -16.96 8.82 1.64
CA ASP A 109 -17.28 9.65 0.47
C ASP A 109 -17.66 11.04 0.97
N GLU A 110 -16.97 12.08 0.52
CA GLU A 110 -17.24 13.47 0.92
C GLU A 110 -18.64 13.94 0.49
N ASN A 111 -19.19 13.34 -0.56
CA ASN A 111 -20.51 13.69 -1.11
C ASN A 111 -21.67 12.91 -0.47
N ASP A 112 -21.38 11.85 0.31
CA ASP A 112 -22.39 11.08 1.04
C ASP A 112 -22.25 11.26 2.55
N SER A 113 -23.12 12.09 3.13
CA SER A 113 -23.13 12.40 4.57
C SER A 113 -23.26 11.16 5.48
N LYS A 114 -23.84 10.06 5.00
CA LYS A 114 -23.96 8.81 5.75
C LYS A 114 -22.59 8.17 6.01
N THR A 115 -21.60 8.47 5.17
CA THR A 115 -20.24 7.92 5.28
C THR A 115 -19.31 8.83 6.06
N HIS A 116 -19.72 10.02 6.46
CA HIS A 116 -18.85 10.98 7.13
C HIS A 116 -18.29 10.46 8.46
N SER A 117 -19.00 9.55 9.12
CA SER A 117 -18.49 8.86 10.32
C SER A 117 -17.31 7.91 10.05
N TYR A 118 -17.07 7.53 8.80
CA TYR A 118 -15.96 6.65 8.39
C TYR A 118 -14.66 7.41 8.13
N ARG A 119 -14.71 8.75 8.13
CA ARG A 119 -13.53 9.59 7.90
C ARG A 119 -12.38 9.20 8.83
N GLY A 120 -11.20 8.98 8.24
CA GLY A 120 -9.96 8.66 8.95
C GLY A 120 -9.87 7.23 9.50
N LEU A 121 -10.97 6.44 9.47
CA LEU A 121 -10.95 5.08 10.04
C LEU A 121 -9.99 4.16 9.30
N HIS A 122 -9.90 4.29 7.98
CA HIS A 122 -9.04 3.44 7.15
C HIS A 122 -7.57 3.53 7.60
N LEU A 123 -6.97 4.70 7.50
CA LEU A 123 -5.57 4.91 7.91
C LEU A 123 -5.33 4.55 9.38
N LYS A 124 -6.29 4.86 10.26
CA LYS A 124 -6.18 4.52 11.68
C LYS A 124 -6.17 3.02 11.91
N PHE A 125 -6.99 2.26 11.20
CA PHE A 125 -7.06 0.80 11.31
C PHE A 125 -5.74 0.15 10.89
N GLU A 126 -5.20 0.55 9.76
CA GLU A 126 -3.92 0.08 9.24
C GLU A 126 -2.75 0.42 10.16
N ARG A 127 -2.70 1.67 10.67
CA ARG A 127 -1.73 2.07 11.69
C ARG A 127 -1.80 1.19 12.94
N SER A 128 -3.00 0.75 13.31
CA SER A 128 -3.17 -0.13 14.46
C SER A 128 -2.67 -1.55 14.19
N ILE A 129 -2.91 -2.07 12.98
CA ILE A 129 -2.34 -3.35 12.53
C ILE A 129 -0.81 -3.30 12.58
N ASP A 130 -0.20 -2.30 11.94
CA ASP A 130 1.26 -2.12 11.92
C ASP A 130 1.84 -1.95 13.33
N ALA A 131 1.19 -1.18 14.18
CA ALA A 131 1.65 -0.95 15.54
C ALA A 131 1.74 -2.24 16.35
N LEU A 132 0.73 -3.11 16.24
CA LEU A 132 0.73 -4.41 16.91
C LEU A 132 1.78 -5.37 16.33
N LEU A 133 1.97 -5.36 15.00
CA LEU A 133 3.02 -6.16 14.36
C LEU A 133 4.42 -5.71 14.79
N ILE A 134 4.68 -4.41 14.81
CA ILE A 134 5.96 -3.84 15.27
C ILE A 134 6.27 -4.26 16.70
N GLU A 135 5.30 -4.18 17.61
CA GLU A 135 5.50 -4.59 19.00
C GLU A 135 5.76 -6.09 19.12
N LYS A 136 5.02 -6.91 18.35
CA LYS A 136 5.19 -8.37 18.33
C LYS A 136 6.54 -8.78 17.76
N ASP A 137 6.92 -8.24 16.59
CA ASP A 137 8.07 -8.72 15.83
C ASP A 137 9.40 -8.14 16.32
N LEU A 138 9.38 -6.89 16.80
CA LEU A 138 10.60 -6.16 17.16
C LEU A 138 10.78 -5.96 18.67
N GLY A 139 9.78 -6.28 19.49
CA GLY A 139 9.83 -6.10 20.93
C GLY A 139 9.98 -4.63 21.38
N ILE A 140 9.66 -3.67 20.52
CA ILE A 140 9.77 -2.24 20.81
C ILE A 140 8.40 -1.56 20.70
N LYS A 141 8.16 -0.54 21.53
CA LYS A 141 6.94 0.25 21.41
C LYS A 141 6.88 0.94 20.04
N HIS A 142 5.81 0.72 19.29
CA HIS A 142 5.60 1.24 17.93
C HIS A 142 5.81 2.76 17.82
N SER A 143 5.38 3.55 18.82
CA SER A 143 5.54 5.02 18.83
C SER A 143 7.01 5.49 18.89
N LYS A 144 7.97 4.59 19.16
CA LYS A 144 9.41 4.89 19.21
C LYS A 144 10.14 4.54 17.92
N ILE A 145 9.52 3.78 17.00
CA ILE A 145 10.20 3.31 15.78
C ILE A 145 10.54 4.45 14.82
N LYS A 146 11.63 4.29 14.10
CA LYS A 146 12.07 5.20 13.03
C LYS A 146 11.97 4.47 11.69
N LEU A 147 10.74 4.25 11.18
CA LEU A 147 10.48 3.51 9.95
C LEU A 147 11.34 3.97 8.77
N HIS A 148 11.50 5.29 8.60
CA HIS A 148 12.35 5.88 7.54
C HIS A 148 13.81 5.44 7.57
N LYS A 149 14.31 4.82 8.65
CA LYS A 149 15.70 4.33 8.72
C LYS A 149 15.87 2.92 8.21
N LYS A 150 14.90 2.04 8.47
CA LYS A 150 14.99 0.61 8.15
C LYS A 150 14.07 0.22 7.00
N TYR A 151 12.84 0.67 7.03
CA TYR A 151 11.79 0.20 6.13
C TYR A 151 11.42 1.20 5.01
N TYR A 152 12.02 2.37 5.02
CA TYR A 152 11.93 3.35 3.94
C TYR A 152 13.22 4.17 3.86
N PRO A 153 14.38 3.52 3.62
CA PRO A 153 15.69 4.16 3.80
C PRO A 153 16.06 5.11 2.66
N LEU A 154 15.47 5.00 1.49
CA LEU A 154 15.76 5.86 0.35
C LEU A 154 14.99 7.17 0.43
N LYS A 155 15.74 8.27 0.41
CA LYS A 155 15.17 9.62 0.32
C LYS A 155 14.72 9.97 -1.10
N PHE A 156 15.41 9.42 -2.10
CA PHE A 156 15.17 9.66 -3.51
C PHE A 156 15.01 8.33 -4.24
N SER A 157 14.05 8.26 -5.14
CA SER A 157 13.90 7.16 -6.08
C SER A 157 15.05 7.22 -7.09
N PRO A 158 15.79 6.12 -7.35
CA PRO A 158 16.79 6.09 -8.40
C PRO A 158 16.20 6.39 -9.78
N LEU A 159 17.02 6.92 -10.70
CA LEU A 159 16.55 7.26 -12.06
C LEU A 159 16.00 6.03 -12.78
N SER A 160 16.64 4.87 -12.63
CA SER A 160 16.17 3.60 -13.17
C SER A 160 14.74 3.27 -12.78
N THR A 161 14.38 3.45 -11.52
CA THR A 161 13.03 3.18 -10.98
C THR A 161 12.01 4.27 -11.39
N MET A 162 12.47 5.52 -11.51
CA MET A 162 11.64 6.60 -12.05
C MET A 162 11.23 6.32 -13.50
N ASN A 163 12.14 5.82 -14.33
CA ASN A 163 11.86 5.50 -15.71
C ASN A 163 10.85 4.34 -15.83
N VAL A 164 10.87 3.35 -14.94
CA VAL A 164 9.84 2.30 -14.87
C VAL A 164 8.46 2.92 -14.63
N MET A 165 8.35 3.81 -13.65
CA MET A 165 7.07 4.48 -13.35
C MET A 165 6.63 5.42 -14.47
N ASP A 166 7.56 6.13 -15.08
CA ASP A 166 7.26 7.04 -16.19
C ASP A 166 6.64 6.28 -17.36
N TYR A 167 7.27 5.17 -17.76
CA TYR A 167 6.78 4.31 -18.83
C TYR A 167 5.43 3.69 -18.50
N ALA A 168 5.30 3.05 -17.33
CA ALA A 168 4.08 2.37 -16.96
C ALA A 168 2.87 3.32 -16.82
N LEU A 169 3.06 4.50 -16.24
CA LEU A 169 2.00 5.51 -16.10
C LEU A 169 1.62 6.13 -17.46
N LYS A 170 2.58 6.37 -18.33
CA LYS A 170 2.33 6.90 -19.66
C LYS A 170 1.56 5.91 -20.53
N GLU A 171 2.03 4.67 -20.63
CA GLU A 171 1.45 3.66 -21.52
C GLU A 171 0.08 3.17 -21.02
N THR A 172 -0.17 3.22 -19.68
CA THR A 172 -1.44 2.73 -19.13
C THR A 172 -2.48 3.83 -18.99
N TYR A 173 -2.09 5.00 -18.49
CA TYR A 173 -3.03 6.06 -18.08
C TYR A 173 -2.83 7.38 -18.84
N GLY A 174 -1.87 7.44 -19.76
CA GLY A 174 -1.55 8.67 -20.50
C GLY A 174 -0.96 9.78 -19.65
N VAL A 175 -0.34 9.42 -18.50
CA VAL A 175 0.24 10.38 -17.56
C VAL A 175 1.67 10.70 -17.98
N GLU A 176 1.93 11.93 -18.40
CA GLU A 176 3.28 12.41 -18.70
C GLU A 176 4.03 12.76 -17.40
N HIS A 177 5.34 12.55 -17.39
CA HIS A 177 6.23 12.83 -16.25
C HIS A 177 5.91 12.02 -14.97
N GLY A 178 5.33 10.82 -15.12
CA GLY A 178 4.96 9.95 -14.01
C GLY A 178 6.13 9.59 -13.09
N GLY A 179 7.33 9.43 -13.64
CA GLY A 179 8.55 9.19 -12.87
C GLY A 179 8.93 10.35 -11.96
N VAL A 180 8.76 11.60 -12.44
CA VAL A 180 9.00 12.80 -11.62
C VAL A 180 7.93 12.92 -10.53
N MET A 181 6.67 12.63 -10.85
CA MET A 181 5.59 12.59 -9.86
C MET A 181 5.89 11.58 -8.76
N TYR A 182 6.35 10.39 -9.13
CA TYR A 182 6.74 9.36 -8.17
C TYR A 182 7.92 9.77 -7.30
N LEU A 183 8.97 10.39 -7.89
CA LEU A 183 10.11 10.94 -7.15
C LEU A 183 9.65 11.97 -6.09
N ILE A 184 8.84 12.95 -6.47
CA ILE A 184 8.32 13.96 -5.55
C ILE A 184 7.54 13.30 -4.41
N SER A 185 6.72 12.30 -4.75
CA SER A 185 5.91 11.53 -3.81
C SER A 185 6.76 10.76 -2.80
N THR A 186 7.78 10.06 -3.29
CA THR A 186 8.70 9.29 -2.41
C THR A 186 9.48 10.20 -1.48
N VAL A 187 9.95 11.37 -1.96
CA VAL A 187 10.60 12.39 -1.11
C VAL A 187 9.63 12.94 -0.06
N SER A 188 8.39 13.19 -0.44
CA SER A 188 7.36 13.69 0.47
C SER A 188 7.04 12.66 1.56
N MET A 189 6.84 11.40 1.18
CA MET A 189 6.64 10.30 2.13
C MET A 189 7.83 10.18 3.09
N TYR A 190 9.07 10.14 2.60
CA TYR A 190 10.27 10.09 3.45
C TYR A 190 10.30 11.23 4.48
N LYS A 191 10.02 12.47 4.04
CA LYS A 191 9.97 13.64 4.94
C LYS A 191 8.90 13.50 6.00
N ASN A 192 7.71 13.01 5.63
CA ASN A 192 6.60 12.79 6.55
C ASN A 192 6.95 11.71 7.60
N LEU A 193 7.46 10.57 7.16
CA LEU A 193 7.90 9.51 8.06
C LEU A 193 8.98 9.96 9.05
N LYS A 194 9.96 10.71 8.54
CA LYS A 194 11.04 11.25 9.37
C LYS A 194 10.55 12.24 10.41
N ARG A 195 9.61 13.12 10.02
CA ARG A 195 9.17 14.25 10.85
C ARG A 195 8.05 13.89 11.81
N PHE A 196 7.09 13.07 11.37
CA PHE A 196 5.81 12.93 12.05
C PHE A 196 5.56 11.56 12.65
N MET A 197 6.07 10.47 12.04
CA MET A 197 5.75 9.12 12.46
C MET A 197 6.15 8.81 13.90
N LYS A 198 7.35 9.19 14.31
CA LYS A 198 7.80 9.01 15.68
C LYS A 198 7.21 10.10 16.58
N ASP A 199 6.31 9.71 17.47
CA ASP A 199 5.67 10.61 18.46
C ASP A 199 5.48 9.92 19.82
N PRO A 200 6.58 9.64 20.56
CA PRO A 200 6.54 8.85 21.79
C PRO A 200 5.74 9.52 22.93
N TYR A 201 5.56 10.83 22.85
CA TYR A 201 4.84 11.60 23.88
C TYR A 201 3.46 12.09 23.42
N GLY A 202 3.07 11.84 22.15
CA GLY A 202 1.78 12.28 21.59
C GLY A 202 1.65 13.78 21.34
N ILE A 203 2.76 14.53 21.41
CA ILE A 203 2.74 16.00 21.23
C ILE A 203 2.33 16.37 19.81
N LYS A 204 2.90 15.71 18.80
CA LYS A 204 2.56 15.97 17.40
C LYS A 204 1.10 15.65 17.12
N LYS A 205 0.62 14.54 17.67
CA LYS A 205 -0.78 14.13 17.57
C LYS A 205 -1.72 15.18 18.15
N LEU A 206 -1.39 15.76 19.29
CA LEU A 206 -2.18 16.84 19.88
C LEU A 206 -2.24 18.08 18.98
N ILE A 207 -1.10 18.49 18.40
CA ILE A 207 -1.03 19.60 17.43
C ILE A 207 -1.89 19.28 16.20
N PHE A 208 -1.74 18.10 15.63
CA PHE A 208 -2.52 17.69 14.46
C PHE A 208 -4.02 17.60 14.76
N LYS A 209 -4.42 17.13 15.94
CA LYS A 209 -5.82 17.13 16.37
C LYS A 209 -6.40 18.55 16.37
N PHE A 210 -5.63 19.54 16.79
CA PHE A 210 -6.04 20.92 16.73
C PHE A 210 -6.19 21.43 15.28
N ILE A 211 -5.24 21.07 14.38
CA ILE A 211 -5.33 21.39 12.95
C ILE A 211 -6.55 20.74 12.31
N ASP A 212 -6.86 19.51 12.68
CA ASP A 212 -8.01 18.74 12.15
C ASP A 212 -9.37 19.39 12.48
N LEU A 213 -9.47 20.24 13.51
CA LEU A 213 -10.68 21.01 13.80
C LEU A 213 -11.04 21.99 12.67
N PHE A 214 -10.04 22.47 11.94
CA PHE A 214 -10.19 23.43 10.84
C PHE A 214 -10.15 22.79 9.46
N ASN A 215 -9.67 21.54 9.37
CA ASN A 215 -9.55 20.80 8.11
C ASN A 215 -10.66 19.78 7.92
N LYS A 216 -11.68 20.16 7.14
CA LYS A 216 -12.85 19.31 6.86
C LYS A 216 -12.82 18.66 5.46
N LYS A 217 -11.78 18.90 4.66
CA LYS A 217 -11.77 18.58 3.23
C LYS A 217 -11.00 17.32 2.84
N THR A 218 -10.46 16.56 3.79
CA THR A 218 -9.69 15.36 3.49
C THR A 218 -10.37 14.10 4.06
N ASP A 219 -10.19 12.98 3.39
CA ASP A 219 -10.65 11.65 3.79
C ASP A 219 -9.95 11.12 5.06
N MET A 220 -8.82 11.72 5.45
CA MET A 220 -8.02 11.38 6.62
C MET A 220 -7.96 12.50 7.64
N PHE A 221 -7.54 12.19 8.85
CA PHE A 221 -7.13 13.18 9.84
C PHE A 221 -5.60 13.27 9.91
N TYR A 222 -5.06 14.48 10.02
CA TYR A 222 -3.61 14.68 10.20
C TYR A 222 -3.08 14.01 11.46
N GLN A 223 -3.90 13.89 12.52
CA GLN A 223 -3.52 13.14 13.72
C GLN A 223 -3.20 11.67 13.43
N ASP A 224 -3.69 11.09 12.32
CA ASP A 224 -3.46 9.69 11.96
C ASP A 224 -2.13 9.49 11.19
N ILE A 225 -1.41 10.56 10.87
CA ILE A 225 -0.07 10.48 10.26
C ILE A 225 0.95 9.82 11.21
N SER A 226 0.81 9.99 12.53
CA SER A 226 1.66 9.36 13.53
C SER A 226 0.94 8.22 14.26
N PHE A 227 1.71 7.26 14.78
CA PHE A 227 1.15 6.19 15.61
C PHE A 227 0.47 6.73 16.87
N TYR A 228 -0.59 6.06 17.30
CA TYR A 228 -1.23 6.32 18.59
C TYR A 228 -0.37 5.75 19.71
N ASN A 229 -0.20 6.49 20.81
CA ASN A 229 0.56 6.02 21.97
C ASN A 229 -0.13 4.87 22.71
N HIS A 230 -1.46 4.82 22.62
CA HIS A 230 -2.29 3.76 23.16
C HIS A 230 -3.26 3.32 22.08
N LEU A 231 -3.24 2.06 21.76
CA LEU A 231 -4.17 1.45 20.82
C LEU A 231 -5.51 1.19 21.51
N GLU A 232 -6.59 1.23 20.76
CA GLU A 232 -7.91 0.82 21.24
C GLU A 232 -7.91 -0.68 21.56
N LYS A 233 -8.76 -1.08 22.49
CA LYS A 233 -8.97 -2.50 22.81
C LYS A 233 -9.86 -3.13 21.73
N TYR A 234 -9.27 -3.46 20.62
CA TYR A 234 -9.93 -4.13 19.50
C TYR A 234 -8.99 -5.17 18.90
N ASP A 235 -9.54 -6.29 18.45
CA ASP A 235 -8.74 -7.32 17.77
C ASP A 235 -8.51 -6.96 16.29
N PHE A 236 -7.64 -5.97 16.06
CA PHE A 236 -7.32 -5.49 14.71
C PHE A 236 -6.78 -6.58 13.78
N HIS A 237 -6.15 -7.61 14.34
CA HIS A 237 -5.61 -8.73 13.58
C HIS A 237 -6.59 -9.87 13.39
N ASN A 238 -7.80 -9.81 13.96
CA ASN A 238 -8.75 -10.92 13.98
C ASN A 238 -8.14 -12.24 14.47
N LEU A 239 -7.34 -12.19 15.52
CA LEU A 239 -6.72 -13.41 16.07
C LEU A 239 -7.74 -14.38 16.64
N ALA A 240 -8.90 -13.89 17.06
CA ALA A 240 -10.04 -14.68 17.47
C ALA A 240 -10.78 -15.35 16.30
N LYS A 241 -10.37 -15.13 15.05
CA LYS A 241 -10.97 -15.67 13.82
C LYS A 241 -12.49 -15.48 13.76
N LYS A 242 -12.96 -14.30 14.19
CA LYS A 242 -14.38 -13.93 14.07
C LYS A 242 -14.77 -13.84 12.60
N PRO A 243 -15.99 -14.26 12.23
CA PRO A 243 -16.45 -14.13 10.86
C PRO A 243 -16.55 -12.67 10.43
N TRP A 244 -16.19 -12.41 9.19
CA TRP A 244 -16.33 -11.13 8.52
C TRP A 244 -16.72 -11.35 7.06
N ASN A 245 -17.41 -10.37 6.47
CA ASN A 245 -17.93 -10.50 5.12
C ASN A 245 -17.14 -9.64 4.14
N HIS A 246 -16.97 -10.15 2.93
CA HIS A 246 -16.40 -9.37 1.86
C HIS A 246 -17.27 -8.13 1.57
N PRO A 247 -16.71 -6.90 1.51
CA PRO A 247 -17.48 -5.66 1.48
C PRO A 247 -18.34 -5.48 0.21
N VAL A 248 -18.08 -6.27 -0.85
CA VAL A 248 -18.82 -6.23 -2.12
C VAL A 248 -19.71 -7.44 -2.27
N THR A 249 -19.15 -8.68 -2.16
CA THR A 249 -19.87 -9.93 -2.47
C THR A 249 -20.70 -10.47 -1.32
N ASN A 250 -20.45 -10.00 -0.10
CA ASN A 250 -21.04 -10.54 1.14
C ASN A 250 -20.62 -11.99 1.46
N GLU A 251 -19.62 -12.50 0.79
CA GLU A 251 -19.05 -13.81 1.11
C GLU A 251 -18.41 -13.77 2.50
N GLU A 252 -18.69 -14.79 3.32
CA GLU A 252 -18.19 -14.85 4.68
C GLU A 252 -16.80 -15.49 4.74
N TYR A 253 -15.90 -14.86 5.49
CA TYR A 253 -14.56 -15.31 5.80
C TYR A 253 -14.30 -15.29 7.31
N ASN A 254 -13.31 -16.07 7.77
CA ASN A 254 -12.83 -16.06 9.15
C ASN A 254 -11.30 -15.89 9.24
N TYR A 255 -10.68 -15.42 8.16
CA TYR A 255 -9.24 -15.21 8.12
C TYR A 255 -8.81 -14.10 9.09
N SER A 256 -7.69 -14.35 9.78
CA SER A 256 -6.96 -13.31 10.49
C SER A 256 -6.09 -12.51 9.50
N VAL A 257 -5.61 -11.34 9.95
CA VAL A 257 -4.61 -10.56 9.20
C VAL A 257 -3.36 -11.38 8.90
N ILE A 258 -2.98 -12.32 9.77
CA ILE A 258 -1.84 -13.20 9.55
C ILE A 258 -2.13 -14.20 8.43
N ASP A 259 -3.32 -14.81 8.42
CA ASP A 259 -3.71 -15.72 7.32
C ASP A 259 -3.74 -14.98 5.96
N LEU A 260 -4.23 -13.73 5.93
CA LEU A 260 -4.26 -12.91 4.71
C LEU A 260 -2.84 -12.49 4.27
N TYR A 261 -1.98 -12.19 5.23
CA TYR A 261 -0.56 -11.93 4.96
C TYR A 261 0.15 -13.13 4.34
N ASP A 262 -0.05 -14.33 4.89
CA ASP A 262 0.54 -15.58 4.36
C ASP A 262 0.04 -15.85 2.94
N GLN A 263 -1.25 -15.63 2.66
CA GLN A 263 -1.80 -15.71 1.30
C GLN A 263 -1.16 -14.69 0.35
N ALA A 264 -0.86 -13.48 0.83
CA ALA A 264 -0.20 -12.46 0.04
C ALA A 264 1.27 -12.81 -0.26
N VAL A 265 1.98 -13.43 0.70
CA VAL A 265 3.35 -13.94 0.48
C VAL A 265 3.36 -14.99 -0.63
N ILE A 266 2.41 -15.94 -0.60
CA ILE A 266 2.28 -16.97 -1.65
C ILE A 266 2.01 -16.29 -2.99
N MET A 267 0.99 -15.44 -3.07
CA MET A 267 0.62 -14.74 -4.30
C MET A 267 1.79 -13.94 -4.89
N ALA A 268 2.51 -13.18 -4.07
CA ALA A 268 3.66 -12.40 -4.52
C ALA A 268 4.78 -13.31 -5.04
N SER A 269 5.07 -14.42 -4.32
CA SER A 269 6.12 -15.36 -4.70
C SER A 269 5.82 -16.05 -6.03
N ASP A 270 4.57 -16.45 -6.25
CA ASP A 270 4.13 -17.10 -7.48
C ASP A 270 4.25 -16.14 -8.68
N ILE A 271 3.71 -14.91 -8.54
CA ILE A 271 3.82 -13.88 -9.59
C ILE A 271 5.29 -13.57 -9.92
N ILE A 272 6.14 -13.37 -8.90
CA ILE A 272 7.55 -13.05 -9.12
C ILE A 272 8.28 -14.22 -9.76
N GLY A 273 7.94 -15.47 -9.40
CA GLY A 273 8.49 -16.68 -10.02
C GLY A 273 8.22 -16.71 -11.53
N GLU A 274 6.96 -16.58 -11.95
CA GLU A 274 6.56 -16.58 -13.34
C GLU A 274 7.15 -15.39 -14.13
N VAL A 275 7.18 -14.20 -13.50
CA VAL A 275 7.82 -13.00 -14.10
C VAL A 275 9.32 -13.20 -14.26
N SER A 276 9.98 -13.86 -13.31
CA SER A 276 11.43 -14.16 -13.40
C SER A 276 11.73 -15.09 -14.56
N GLU A 277 10.93 -16.14 -14.78
CA GLU A 277 11.08 -17.02 -15.95
C GLU A 277 10.96 -16.24 -17.27
N TYR A 278 10.02 -15.28 -17.35
CA TYR A 278 9.88 -14.41 -18.51
C TYR A 278 11.09 -13.50 -18.70
N LEU A 279 11.62 -12.92 -17.63
CA LEU A 279 12.70 -11.92 -17.70
C LEU A 279 14.07 -12.54 -17.96
N PHE A 280 14.38 -13.69 -17.36
CA PHE A 280 15.74 -14.27 -17.36
C PHE A 280 15.89 -15.48 -18.27
N ASP A 281 14.84 -16.27 -18.46
CA ASP A 281 14.90 -17.53 -19.21
C ASP A 281 14.34 -17.40 -20.65
N ASP A 282 13.88 -16.21 -21.04
CA ASP A 282 13.21 -15.92 -22.31
C ASP A 282 12.04 -16.89 -22.63
N LYS A 283 11.43 -17.47 -21.58
CA LYS A 283 10.27 -18.33 -21.76
C LYS A 283 9.08 -17.51 -22.27
N PRO A 284 8.32 -18.01 -23.23
CA PRO A 284 7.09 -17.37 -23.67
C PRO A 284 6.05 -17.51 -22.54
N VAL A 285 5.87 -16.46 -21.76
CA VAL A 285 4.88 -16.36 -20.70
C VAL A 285 3.78 -15.39 -21.13
N ASP A 286 2.54 -15.81 -20.95
CA ASP A 286 1.38 -14.93 -21.19
C ASP A 286 1.13 -14.07 -19.94
N LEU A 287 1.68 -12.85 -19.93
CA LEU A 287 1.57 -11.92 -18.82
C LEU A 287 0.12 -11.59 -18.44
N SER A 288 -0.84 -11.71 -19.39
CA SER A 288 -2.26 -11.47 -19.11
C SER A 288 -2.90 -12.55 -18.23
N LYS A 289 -2.26 -13.71 -18.10
CA LYS A 289 -2.69 -14.77 -17.18
C LYS A 289 -2.12 -14.59 -15.78
N ILE A 290 -0.96 -13.93 -15.69
CA ILE A 290 -0.31 -13.63 -14.41
C ILE A 290 -0.95 -12.39 -13.76
N PHE A 291 -1.06 -11.32 -14.53
CA PHE A 291 -1.66 -10.08 -14.07
C PHE A 291 -3.10 -9.97 -14.54
N LEU A 292 -4.01 -10.26 -13.65
CA LEU A 292 -5.43 -10.05 -13.88
C LEU A 292 -5.78 -8.60 -13.53
N ASN A 293 -6.82 -8.05 -14.20
CA ASN A 293 -7.32 -6.70 -13.89
C ASN A 293 -8.10 -6.67 -12.57
N ILE A 294 -7.38 -6.77 -11.45
CA ILE A 294 -7.92 -6.91 -10.09
C ILE A 294 -7.66 -5.63 -9.29
N SER A 295 -8.72 -5.11 -8.67
CA SER A 295 -8.63 -3.97 -7.76
C SER A 295 -7.88 -4.33 -6.48
N TYR A 296 -6.89 -3.53 -6.11
CA TYR A 296 -6.19 -3.65 -4.83
C TYR A 296 -7.14 -3.46 -3.64
N ASN A 297 -8.22 -2.69 -3.83
CA ASN A 297 -9.18 -2.38 -2.77
C ASN A 297 -10.14 -3.51 -2.44
N THR A 298 -10.51 -4.32 -3.44
CA THR A 298 -11.55 -5.33 -3.30
C THR A 298 -11.10 -6.75 -3.64
N GLY A 299 -9.97 -6.91 -4.32
CA GLY A 299 -9.56 -8.21 -4.86
C GLY A 299 -10.46 -8.71 -6.01
N LEU A 300 -11.36 -7.88 -6.52
CA LEU A 300 -12.30 -8.22 -7.60
C LEU A 300 -11.91 -7.55 -8.92
N ASN A 301 -12.49 -8.04 -10.01
CA ASN A 301 -12.23 -7.50 -11.36
C ASN A 301 -12.63 -6.02 -11.46
N CYS A 302 -11.71 -5.20 -11.97
CA CYS A 302 -11.89 -3.76 -12.17
C CYS A 302 -12.91 -3.43 -13.27
N ASP A 303 -13.12 -4.31 -14.25
CA ASP A 303 -14.07 -4.11 -15.36
C ASP A 303 -15.53 -4.24 -14.91
N GLN A 304 -15.75 -4.80 -13.73
CA GLN A 304 -17.08 -4.96 -13.14
C GLN A 304 -17.12 -4.35 -11.74
N PRO A 305 -16.93 -3.03 -11.62
CA PRO A 305 -16.86 -2.39 -10.32
C PRO A 305 -18.21 -2.38 -9.64
N GLU A 306 -18.32 -3.11 -8.54
CA GLU A 306 -19.48 -3.06 -7.68
C GLU A 306 -19.20 -2.21 -6.44
N PRO A 307 -20.23 -1.48 -5.93
CA PRO A 307 -20.06 -0.68 -4.73
C PRO A 307 -19.90 -1.57 -3.49
N MET A 308 -19.01 -1.17 -2.60
CA MET A 308 -18.91 -1.76 -1.26
C MET A 308 -20.17 -1.43 -0.46
N LYS A 309 -20.82 -2.42 0.14
CA LYS A 309 -22.11 -2.29 0.86
C LYS A 309 -22.11 -2.96 2.23
N TYR A 310 -21.25 -3.96 2.42
CA TYR A 310 -21.28 -4.81 3.61
C TYR A 310 -20.15 -4.42 4.56
N PHE A 311 -20.52 -3.74 5.65
CA PHE A 311 -19.59 -3.22 6.64
C PHE A 311 -20.05 -3.55 8.06
N ASN A 312 -19.10 -3.81 8.94
CA ASN A 312 -19.30 -3.90 10.38
C ASN A 312 -18.28 -3.01 11.08
N ILE A 313 -18.60 -1.72 11.17
CA ILE A 313 -17.66 -0.68 11.59
C ILE A 313 -17.20 -0.92 13.03
N TYR A 314 -15.90 -1.08 13.22
CA TYR A 314 -15.29 -1.46 14.50
C TYR A 314 -15.51 -0.46 15.65
N ARG A 315 -16.00 0.73 15.37
CA ARG A 315 -16.31 1.81 16.32
C ARG A 315 -17.80 2.12 16.49
N LYS A 316 -18.66 1.21 16.11
CA LYS A 316 -20.09 1.37 16.38
C LYS A 316 -20.45 0.92 17.77
#